data_f9ba6aa242923946b202ccb394b2a52f
#
_entry.id   f9ba6aa242923946b202ccb394b2a52f
#
_cell.length_a   1.000
_cell.length_b   1.000
_cell.length_c   1.000
_cell.angle_alpha   90.00
_cell.angle_beta   90.00
_cell.angle_gamma   90.00
#
_symmetry.space_group_name_H-M   'P 1'
#
loop_
_entity.id
_entity.type
_entity.pdbx_description
1 polymer ?
#
loop_
_entity_poly.entity_id
_entity_poly.type
_entity_poly.pdbx_seq_one_letter_code
_entity_poly.pdbx_strand_id
1 'polypeptide(L)'
;MKKGGGRFSFSAGKSVISGRAVSALLISVMLSGIAGCSSISTGSRYDPDCKYSLKKRKTHISRVVPESPMPVTVELPVKVTGESIERLFSAVRERLGTTYRWGGTATDGFDCSGFVQYLYEESFQLRMPRTSSDMATLGRIVPRKKLMQGDLVFFSNGGRTIDHVGIYMGDNRFAHVSTSSGVRIDRLDSRYYDRRYACAARIVSRD
;
A
#
# COMPACT_ATOMS: atom_id res chain seq x y z
N MET A 1 19.06 20.82 -71.04
CA MET A 1 18.04 21.25 -72.08
C MET A 1 16.85 21.88 -71.41
N LYS A 2 16.62 23.14 -71.75
CA LYS A 2 15.39 23.96 -71.89
C LYS A 2 14.45 23.97 -70.67
N LYS A 3 14.37 25.08 -69.91
CA LYS A 3 13.60 26.36 -70.20
C LYS A 3 12.12 26.15 -70.03
N GLY A 4 11.49 26.89 -69.18
CA GLY A 4 10.87 28.18 -69.13
C GLY A 4 9.96 28.26 -67.89
N GLY A 5 9.77 29.30 -67.15
CA GLY A 5 9.71 30.70 -67.55
C GLY A 5 8.25 31.16 -67.67
N GLY A 6 7.77 31.91 -66.67
CA GLY A 6 6.43 32.47 -66.72
C GLY A 6 6.17 33.41 -65.51
N ARG A 7 6.61 34.66 -65.63
CA ARG A 7 6.16 35.83 -64.84
C ARG A 7 4.90 36.41 -65.44
N PHE A 8 4.03 36.96 -64.58
CA PHE A 8 3.20 38.19 -64.85
C PHE A 8 2.57 38.54 -63.49
N SER A 9 2.82 39.58 -62.83
CA SER A 9 2.85 41.03 -62.97
C SER A 9 1.47 41.71 -62.94
N PHE A 10 1.32 42.59 -61.93
CA PHE A 10 0.51 43.83 -61.79
C PHE A 10 -1.02 43.77 -61.79
N SER A 11 -1.66 44.34 -60.75
CA SER A 11 -2.17 45.71 -60.85
C SER A 11 -2.65 46.18 -59.47
N ALA A 12 -2.32 47.44 -59.22
CA ALA A 12 -2.73 48.22 -58.05
C ALA A 12 -4.09 48.85 -58.30
N GLY A 13 -4.91 48.98 -57.27
CA GLY A 13 -6.11 49.73 -57.21
C GLY A 13 -6.24 50.52 -55.89
N LYS A 14 -5.91 51.83 -55.95
CA LYS A 14 -6.13 52.76 -54.84
C LYS A 14 -7.60 53.29 -54.89
N SER A 15 -8.23 53.38 -53.71
CA SER A 15 -9.32 54.34 -53.43
C SER A 15 -9.54 54.44 -51.94
N VAL A 16 -9.21 55.38 -51.29
CA VAL A 16 -9.46 56.72 -50.83
C VAL A 16 -10.82 56.91 -50.10
N ILE A 17 -10.67 57.18 -48.81
CA ILE A 17 -11.38 57.99 -47.82
C ILE A 17 -12.86 57.68 -47.49
N SER A 18 -13.17 57.51 -46.24
CA SER A 18 -13.89 58.45 -45.41
C SER A 18 -13.95 58.05 -43.95
N GLY A 19 -13.59 59.00 -43.09
CA GLY A 19 -13.57 58.78 -41.65
C GLY A 19 -14.94 58.82 -41.01
N ARG A 20 -15.03 58.11 -39.87
CA ARG A 20 -15.86 58.54 -38.74
C ARG A 20 -15.37 57.90 -37.50
N ALA A 21 -15.03 58.73 -36.54
CA ALA A 21 -14.66 58.34 -35.17
C ALA A 21 -15.82 57.62 -34.49
N VAL A 22 -15.50 56.48 -33.85
CA VAL A 22 -16.35 55.94 -32.79
C VAL A 22 -15.47 55.30 -31.74
N SER A 23 -15.48 55.90 -30.57
CA SER A 23 -15.32 55.44 -29.22
C SER A 23 -14.41 54.21 -28.98
N ALA A 24 -13.33 54.52 -28.32
CA ALA A 24 -12.54 53.56 -27.56
C ALA A 24 -13.40 52.94 -26.42
N LEU A 25 -13.77 51.68 -26.55
CA LEU A 25 -14.29 50.90 -25.45
C LEU A 25 -13.10 50.08 -24.90
N LEU A 26 -12.49 50.59 -23.85
CA LEU A 26 -11.52 49.88 -23.05
C LEU A 26 -12.24 48.71 -22.36
N ILE A 27 -12.16 47.52 -22.92
CA ILE A 27 -12.49 46.30 -22.21
C ILE A 27 -11.28 45.96 -21.32
N SER A 28 -11.39 46.40 -20.07
CA SER A 28 -10.51 45.94 -19.00
C SER A 28 -10.78 44.45 -18.76
N VAL A 29 -9.93 43.58 -19.31
CA VAL A 29 -9.93 42.17 -18.94
C VAL A 29 -9.32 42.10 -17.55
N MET A 30 -10.21 42.09 -16.55
CA MET A 30 -9.84 41.65 -15.20
C MET A 30 -9.40 40.19 -15.27
N LEU A 31 -8.09 39.98 -15.28
CA LEU A 31 -7.49 38.68 -15.04
C LEU A 31 -7.72 38.34 -13.56
N SER A 32 -8.88 37.78 -13.26
CA SER A 32 -9.17 37.19 -11.95
C SER A 32 -8.26 35.98 -11.81
N GLY A 33 -7.09 36.18 -11.21
CA GLY A 33 -6.23 35.11 -10.75
C GLY A 33 -7.02 34.26 -9.76
N ILE A 34 -7.51 33.13 -10.22
CA ILE A 34 -7.96 32.05 -9.32
C ILE A 34 -6.70 31.49 -8.69
N ALA A 35 -6.30 32.09 -7.57
CA ALA A 35 -5.39 31.44 -6.65
C ALA A 35 -6.10 30.18 -6.16
N GLY A 36 -5.90 29.07 -6.86
CA GLY A 36 -6.25 27.76 -6.40
C GLY A 36 -5.47 27.48 -5.11
N CYS A 37 -6.08 27.76 -3.97
CA CYS A 37 -5.66 27.17 -2.72
C CYS A 37 -5.79 25.66 -2.88
N SER A 38 -4.68 25.02 -3.23
CA SER A 38 -4.49 23.59 -2.99
C SER A 38 -4.50 23.40 -1.48
N SER A 39 -5.70 23.26 -0.92
CA SER A 39 -5.85 22.75 0.44
C SER A 39 -5.19 21.38 0.46
N ILE A 40 -3.96 21.32 1.01
CA ILE A 40 -3.32 20.08 1.41
C ILE A 40 -4.22 19.53 2.50
N SER A 41 -5.13 18.65 2.11
CA SER A 41 -5.95 17.87 3.01
C SER A 41 -5.03 16.95 3.79
N THR A 42 -4.59 17.38 4.97
CA THR A 42 -3.95 16.54 5.99
C THR A 42 -4.98 15.67 6.72
N GLY A 43 -6.12 15.41 6.09
CA GLY A 43 -7.13 14.51 6.61
C GLY A 43 -6.59 13.08 6.66
N SER A 44 -6.66 12.46 7.85
CA SER A 44 -6.55 11.01 8.00
C SER A 44 -7.43 10.36 6.93
N ARG A 45 -6.81 9.76 5.89
CA ARG A 45 -7.57 9.07 4.84
C ARG A 45 -8.23 7.87 5.48
N TYR A 46 -9.54 7.95 5.64
CA TYR A 46 -10.36 6.78 5.94
C TYR A 46 -10.23 5.83 4.75
N ASP A 47 -9.68 4.64 5.01
CA ASP A 47 -9.62 3.58 4.02
C ASP A 47 -10.90 2.73 4.19
N PRO A 48 -11.78 2.64 3.17
CA PRO A 48 -13.03 1.90 3.26
C PRO A 48 -12.83 0.40 3.53
N ASP A 49 -11.65 -0.12 3.24
CA ASP A 49 -11.29 -1.52 3.49
C ASP A 49 -10.66 -1.74 4.88
N CYS A 50 -10.59 -0.69 5.73
CA CYS A 50 -10.12 -0.81 7.11
C CYS A 50 -11.10 -0.16 8.09
N LYS A 51 -11.52 -0.92 9.11
CA LYS A 51 -12.45 -0.45 10.16
C LYS A 51 -11.88 0.67 11.04
N TYR A 52 -10.57 0.87 11.01
CA TYR A 52 -9.87 1.81 11.88
C TYR A 52 -9.13 2.86 11.06
N SER A 53 -9.15 4.10 11.54
CA SER A 53 -8.30 5.15 11.00
C SER A 53 -6.85 4.83 11.36
N LEU A 54 -6.08 4.44 10.37
CA LEU A 54 -4.65 4.16 10.54
C LEU A 54 -3.84 5.45 10.38
N LYS A 55 -2.72 5.55 11.10
CA LYS A 55 -1.70 6.59 10.87
C LYS A 55 -1.26 6.56 9.40
N LYS A 56 -0.57 7.62 8.96
CA LYS A 56 0.01 7.66 7.61
C LYS A 56 0.76 6.35 7.31
N ARG A 57 0.42 5.72 6.20
CA ARG A 57 1.00 4.43 5.81
C ARG A 57 2.47 4.58 5.45
N LYS A 58 3.24 3.59 5.85
CA LYS A 58 4.66 3.45 5.50
C LYS A 58 4.76 2.60 4.24
N THR A 59 5.43 3.14 3.24
CA THR A 59 5.63 2.48 1.93
C THR A 59 6.99 1.81 1.80
N HIS A 60 7.81 1.89 2.84
CA HIS A 60 9.16 1.33 2.86
C HIS A 60 9.40 0.55 4.15
N ILE A 61 10.27 -0.45 4.07
CA ILE A 61 10.68 -1.30 5.19
C ILE A 61 12.17 -1.64 5.07
N SER A 62 12.79 -1.98 6.20
CA SER A 62 14.18 -2.46 6.24
C SER A 62 14.24 -3.93 5.84
N ARG A 63 15.17 -4.25 4.93
CA ARG A 63 15.53 -5.60 4.52
C ARG A 63 16.97 -5.91 4.94
N VAL A 64 17.18 -7.05 5.56
CA VAL A 64 18.50 -7.57 5.86
C VAL A 64 19.05 -8.21 4.59
N VAL A 65 20.25 -7.80 4.19
CA VAL A 65 20.98 -8.41 3.06
C VAL A 65 22.21 -9.09 3.66
N PRO A 66 22.38 -10.41 3.50
CA PRO A 66 23.47 -11.15 4.16
C PRO A 66 24.86 -10.60 3.86
N GLU A 67 25.05 -10.04 2.69
CA GLU A 67 26.34 -9.49 2.22
C GLU A 67 26.55 -8.01 2.53
N SER A 68 25.56 -7.35 3.17
CA SER A 68 25.63 -5.93 3.51
C SER A 68 25.72 -5.73 5.03
N PRO A 69 26.67 -4.92 5.52
CA PRO A 69 26.78 -4.64 6.96
C PRO A 69 25.60 -3.82 7.50
N MET A 70 24.81 -3.19 6.63
CA MET A 70 23.66 -2.37 7.00
C MET A 70 22.40 -2.83 6.27
N PRO A 71 21.23 -2.81 6.94
CA PRO A 71 19.95 -3.08 6.30
C PRO A 71 19.68 -2.06 5.18
N VAL A 72 19.13 -2.54 4.07
CA VAL A 72 18.68 -1.67 2.96
C VAL A 72 17.19 -1.34 3.12
N THR A 73 16.81 -0.16 2.68
CA THR A 73 15.39 0.24 2.63
C THR A 73 14.78 -0.21 1.31
N VAL A 74 13.67 -0.95 1.37
CA VAL A 74 12.95 -1.44 0.19
C VAL A 74 11.51 -0.91 0.18
N GLU A 75 10.98 -0.69 -1.02
CA GLU A 75 9.60 -0.24 -1.23
C GLU A 75 8.61 -1.41 -1.10
N LEU A 76 7.42 -1.12 -0.57
CA LEU A 76 6.34 -2.09 -0.39
C LEU A 76 5.25 -1.97 -1.47
N PRO A 77 4.68 -3.08 -1.93
CA PRO A 77 4.98 -4.47 -1.56
C PRO A 77 6.27 -4.97 -2.23
N VAL A 78 7.07 -5.72 -1.47
CA VAL A 78 8.29 -6.35 -1.98
C VAL A 78 7.92 -7.48 -2.93
N LYS A 79 8.53 -7.51 -4.12
CA LYS A 79 8.39 -8.61 -5.06
C LYS A 79 9.14 -9.84 -4.56
N VAL A 80 8.47 -10.99 -4.55
CA VAL A 80 9.00 -12.26 -4.05
C VAL A 80 8.67 -13.40 -5.02
N THR A 81 9.50 -14.41 -5.04
CA THR A 81 9.26 -15.62 -5.85
C THR A 81 8.19 -16.51 -5.21
N GLY A 82 7.58 -17.38 -6.01
CA GLY A 82 6.67 -18.42 -5.50
C GLY A 82 7.34 -19.32 -4.47
N GLU A 83 8.61 -19.65 -4.67
CA GLU A 83 9.42 -20.43 -3.72
C GLU A 83 9.54 -19.76 -2.35
N SER A 84 9.67 -18.43 -2.32
CA SER A 84 9.70 -17.68 -1.04
C SER A 84 8.37 -17.77 -0.28
N ILE A 85 7.25 -17.79 -0.99
CA ILE A 85 5.92 -18.01 -0.39
C ILE A 85 5.79 -19.44 0.13
N GLU A 86 6.30 -20.44 -0.60
CA GLU A 86 6.30 -21.83 -0.12
C GLU A 86 7.20 -22.00 1.10
N ARG A 87 8.36 -21.35 1.16
CA ARG A 87 9.20 -21.31 2.38
C ARG A 87 8.44 -20.74 3.57
N LEU A 88 7.73 -19.61 3.39
CA LEU A 88 6.87 -19.05 4.44
C LEU A 88 5.88 -20.09 4.96
N PHE A 89 5.22 -20.83 4.07
CA PHE A 89 4.23 -21.81 4.46
C PHE A 89 4.82 -23.06 5.09
N SER A 90 6.00 -23.47 4.66
CA SER A 90 6.76 -24.55 5.33
C SER A 90 7.12 -24.13 6.75
N ALA A 91 7.68 -22.93 6.91
CA ALA A 91 8.01 -22.38 8.21
C ALA A 91 6.79 -22.25 9.15
N VAL A 92 5.61 -21.87 8.63
CA VAL A 92 4.36 -21.93 9.41
C VAL A 92 4.05 -23.35 9.88
N ARG A 93 4.10 -24.35 8.98
CA ARG A 93 3.78 -25.75 9.31
C ARG A 93 4.72 -26.33 10.36
N GLU A 94 5.99 -26.03 10.28
CA GLU A 94 7.01 -26.48 11.22
C GLU A 94 6.82 -25.94 12.64
N ARG A 95 6.12 -24.83 12.77
CA ARG A 95 5.89 -24.13 14.05
C ARG A 95 4.49 -24.33 14.61
N LEU A 96 3.64 -25.13 13.95
CA LEU A 96 2.31 -25.45 14.47
C LEU A 96 2.43 -26.06 15.88
N GLY A 97 1.57 -25.59 16.80
CA GLY A 97 1.57 -26.03 18.19
C GLY A 97 2.61 -25.36 19.10
N THR A 98 3.53 -24.52 18.56
CA THR A 98 4.42 -23.71 19.41
C THR A 98 3.58 -22.84 20.36
N THR A 99 3.91 -22.87 21.65
CA THR A 99 3.14 -22.21 22.70
C THR A 99 3.07 -20.69 22.56
N TYR A 100 1.99 -20.11 23.05
CA TYR A 100 1.92 -18.66 23.21
C TYR A 100 2.85 -18.18 24.32
N ARG A 101 3.61 -17.12 24.04
CA ARG A 101 4.39 -16.38 25.03
C ARG A 101 4.25 -14.89 24.78
N TRP A 102 3.79 -14.15 25.77
CA TRP A 102 3.72 -12.69 25.68
C TRP A 102 5.11 -12.10 25.41
N GLY A 103 5.21 -11.26 24.36
CA GLY A 103 6.48 -10.69 23.93
C GLY A 103 7.41 -11.69 23.21
N GLY A 104 7.00 -12.92 22.99
CA GLY A 104 7.80 -13.98 22.36
C GLY A 104 8.02 -13.70 20.86
N THR A 105 9.28 -13.92 20.43
CA THR A 105 9.73 -13.71 19.04
C THR A 105 10.59 -14.85 18.52
N ALA A 106 10.67 -15.96 19.26
CA ALA A 106 11.55 -17.10 18.97
C ALA A 106 10.81 -18.44 19.13
N THR A 107 11.45 -19.51 18.72
CA THR A 107 10.85 -20.87 18.65
C THR A 107 10.47 -21.47 20.01
N ASP A 108 10.89 -20.87 21.12
CA ASP A 108 10.48 -21.22 22.47
C ASP A 108 9.11 -20.61 22.88
N GLY A 109 8.52 -19.80 22.02
CA GLY A 109 7.19 -19.23 22.16
C GLY A 109 7.02 -17.90 21.42
N PHE A 110 5.85 -17.70 20.85
CA PHE A 110 5.51 -16.51 20.08
C PHE A 110 4.29 -15.79 20.66
N ASP A 111 4.26 -14.46 20.53
CA ASP A 111 3.00 -13.75 20.41
C ASP A 111 2.61 -13.57 18.91
N CYS A 112 1.43 -13.00 18.62
CA CYS A 112 0.93 -12.90 17.25
C CYS A 112 1.85 -12.10 16.32
N SER A 113 2.36 -10.96 16.77
CA SER A 113 3.25 -10.11 15.98
C SER A 113 4.68 -10.62 15.94
N GLY A 114 5.16 -11.23 17.02
CA GLY A 114 6.49 -11.88 17.06
C GLY A 114 6.59 -13.05 16.09
N PHE A 115 5.52 -13.84 15.94
CA PHE A 115 5.41 -14.88 14.94
C PHE A 115 5.53 -14.35 13.51
N VAL A 116 4.82 -13.26 13.20
CA VAL A 116 4.93 -12.59 11.90
C VAL A 116 6.34 -12.05 11.69
N GLN A 117 6.96 -11.40 12.69
CA GLN A 117 8.34 -10.91 12.58
C GLN A 117 9.29 -12.04 12.21
N TYR A 118 9.24 -13.14 12.99
CA TYR A 118 10.09 -14.31 12.80
C TYR A 118 9.97 -14.88 11.38
N LEU A 119 8.75 -15.14 10.92
CA LEU A 119 8.50 -15.74 9.62
C LEU A 119 8.86 -14.83 8.44
N TYR A 120 8.62 -13.52 8.57
CA TYR A 120 8.96 -12.57 7.50
C TYR A 120 10.46 -12.33 7.40
N GLU A 121 11.18 -12.38 8.52
CA GLU A 121 12.63 -12.31 8.53
C GLU A 121 13.23 -13.57 7.93
N GLU A 122 12.76 -14.77 8.33
CA GLU A 122 13.22 -16.06 7.82
C GLU A 122 12.94 -16.23 6.31
N SER A 123 11.75 -15.86 5.85
CA SER A 123 11.32 -16.14 4.47
C SER A 123 11.70 -15.06 3.47
N PHE A 124 11.76 -13.79 3.89
CA PHE A 124 11.92 -12.63 3.02
C PHE A 124 13.02 -11.66 3.46
N GLN A 125 13.70 -11.89 4.58
CA GLN A 125 14.68 -11.03 5.23
C GLN A 125 14.10 -9.62 5.58
N LEU A 126 12.79 -9.51 5.80
CA LEU A 126 12.11 -8.27 6.11
C LEU A 126 12.00 -8.07 7.63
N ARG A 127 12.45 -6.91 8.12
CA ARG A 127 12.31 -6.52 9.54
C ARG A 127 10.95 -5.90 9.79
N MET A 128 10.02 -6.69 10.28
CA MET A 128 8.66 -6.24 10.60
C MET A 128 8.63 -5.45 11.91
N PRO A 129 7.75 -4.44 12.06
CA PRO A 129 7.50 -3.76 13.35
C PRO A 129 7.10 -4.74 14.44
N ARG A 130 7.34 -4.35 15.71
CA ARG A 130 7.07 -5.24 16.84
C ARG A 130 5.57 -5.44 17.11
N THR A 131 4.73 -4.46 16.86
CA THR A 131 3.30 -4.52 17.21
C THR A 131 2.40 -4.75 16.01
N SER A 132 1.27 -5.45 16.21
CA SER A 132 0.25 -5.64 15.17
C SER A 132 -0.31 -4.33 14.63
N SER A 133 -0.48 -3.33 15.49
CA SER A 133 -0.95 -2.00 15.10
C SER A 133 0.03 -1.25 14.20
N ASP A 134 1.34 -1.34 14.47
CA ASP A 134 2.35 -0.76 13.59
C ASP A 134 2.48 -1.52 12.28
N MET A 135 2.39 -2.86 12.30
CA MET A 135 2.35 -3.68 11.08
C MET A 135 1.19 -3.29 10.16
N ALA A 136 0.03 -2.98 10.73
CA ALA A 136 -1.14 -2.56 9.98
C ALA A 136 -0.94 -1.23 9.24
N THR A 137 0.07 -0.43 9.61
CA THR A 137 0.42 0.81 8.90
C THR A 137 1.32 0.59 7.68
N LEU A 138 1.83 -0.63 7.45
CA LEU A 138 2.73 -0.94 6.34
C LEU A 138 1.99 -1.26 5.04
N GLY A 139 2.70 -1.05 3.94
CA GLY A 139 2.31 -1.51 2.61
C GLY A 139 0.95 -0.98 2.14
N ARG A 140 0.25 -1.75 1.34
CA ARG A 140 -1.05 -1.39 0.75
C ARG A 140 -2.19 -2.14 1.44
N ILE A 141 -3.28 -1.44 1.79
CA ILE A 141 -4.53 -2.08 2.22
C ILE A 141 -5.06 -2.94 1.07
N VAL A 142 -5.54 -4.12 1.44
CA VAL A 142 -6.09 -5.11 0.51
C VAL A 142 -7.55 -5.37 0.87
N PRO A 143 -8.49 -5.17 -0.07
CA PRO A 143 -9.86 -5.60 0.13
C PRO A 143 -9.94 -7.09 0.46
N ARG A 144 -10.79 -7.48 1.42
CA ARG A 144 -10.90 -8.88 1.88
C ARG A 144 -11.11 -9.87 0.73
N LYS A 145 -11.83 -9.48 -0.32
CA LYS A 145 -12.08 -10.31 -1.51
C LYS A 145 -10.87 -10.47 -2.43
N LYS A 146 -9.81 -9.67 -2.21
CA LYS A 146 -8.57 -9.67 -3.01
C LYS A 146 -7.36 -10.16 -2.22
N LEU A 147 -7.60 -10.86 -1.11
CA LEU A 147 -6.53 -11.47 -0.32
C LEU A 147 -5.76 -12.48 -1.14
N MET A 148 -4.45 -12.44 -1.01
CA MET A 148 -3.49 -13.38 -1.59
C MET A 148 -2.63 -13.99 -0.50
N GLN A 149 -2.11 -15.16 -0.74
CA GLN A 149 -1.17 -15.85 0.14
C GLN A 149 -0.01 -14.94 0.55
N GLY A 150 0.29 -14.89 1.85
CA GLY A 150 1.29 -13.99 2.42
C GLY A 150 0.77 -12.60 2.77
N ASP A 151 -0.50 -12.24 2.52
CA ASP A 151 -1.07 -10.99 3.04
C ASP A 151 -1.22 -11.07 4.57
N LEU A 152 -1.02 -9.96 5.27
CA LEU A 152 -1.31 -9.86 6.69
C LEU A 152 -2.79 -9.52 6.91
N VAL A 153 -3.43 -10.26 7.79
CA VAL A 153 -4.81 -10.03 8.23
C VAL A 153 -4.82 -9.55 9.68
N PHE A 154 -5.58 -8.50 9.94
CA PHE A 154 -5.59 -7.81 11.24
C PHE A 154 -6.96 -7.88 11.88
N PHE A 155 -6.97 -7.98 13.20
CA PHE A 155 -8.17 -8.10 13.99
C PHE A 155 -8.15 -7.16 15.19
N SER A 156 -9.34 -6.93 15.75
CA SER A 156 -9.54 -6.21 17.01
C SER A 156 -10.51 -6.98 17.91
N ASN A 157 -10.11 -7.25 19.12
CA ASN A 157 -10.91 -7.98 20.11
C ASN A 157 -11.92 -7.10 20.87
N GLY A 158 -12.54 -6.14 20.17
CA GLY A 158 -13.56 -5.26 20.73
C GLY A 158 -13.04 -3.89 21.19
N GLY A 159 -11.75 -3.63 21.03
CA GLY A 159 -11.14 -2.31 21.24
C GLY A 159 -11.28 -1.36 20.04
N ARG A 160 -10.69 -0.17 20.17
CA ARG A 160 -10.59 0.83 19.09
C ARG A 160 -9.30 0.69 18.27
N THR A 161 -8.49 -0.31 18.56
CA THR A 161 -7.17 -0.52 17.97
C THR A 161 -7.03 -1.95 17.47
N ILE A 162 -6.13 -2.13 16.52
CA ILE A 162 -5.71 -3.46 16.08
C ILE A 162 -4.81 -4.06 17.16
N ASP A 163 -5.16 -5.25 17.63
CA ASP A 163 -4.49 -5.97 18.70
C ASP A 163 -4.05 -7.39 18.32
N HIS A 164 -4.43 -7.87 17.13
CA HIS A 164 -4.05 -9.19 16.65
C HIS A 164 -3.72 -9.19 15.16
N VAL A 165 -2.82 -10.10 14.76
CA VAL A 165 -2.36 -10.27 13.38
C VAL A 165 -2.16 -11.74 13.04
N GLY A 166 -2.40 -12.08 11.78
CA GLY A 166 -2.09 -13.38 11.20
C GLY A 166 -1.67 -13.26 9.74
N ILE A 167 -1.22 -14.36 9.17
CA ILE A 167 -0.75 -14.49 7.79
C ILE A 167 -1.78 -15.27 6.98
N TYR A 168 -2.31 -14.69 5.93
CA TYR A 168 -3.28 -15.36 5.05
C TYR A 168 -2.62 -16.47 4.24
N MET A 169 -3.20 -17.67 4.33
CA MET A 169 -2.68 -18.91 3.73
C MET A 169 -3.40 -19.31 2.43
N GLY A 170 -4.45 -18.57 2.05
CA GLY A 170 -5.37 -18.99 0.99
C GLY A 170 -6.62 -19.68 1.54
N ASP A 171 -7.64 -19.91 0.73
CA ASP A 171 -8.86 -20.65 1.02
C ASP A 171 -9.57 -20.24 2.32
N ASN A 172 -9.62 -18.93 2.58
CA ASN A 172 -10.16 -18.37 3.82
C ASN A 172 -9.45 -18.86 5.10
N ARG A 173 -8.20 -19.30 5.02
CA ARG A 173 -7.40 -19.73 6.16
C ARG A 173 -6.27 -18.75 6.44
N PHE A 174 -5.90 -18.64 7.70
CA PHE A 174 -4.78 -17.82 8.13
C PHE A 174 -4.05 -18.45 9.32
N ALA A 175 -2.73 -18.30 9.34
CA ALA A 175 -1.89 -18.73 10.44
C ALA A 175 -1.71 -17.60 11.45
N HIS A 176 -1.80 -17.91 12.73
CA HIS A 176 -1.63 -16.95 13.82
C HIS A 176 -1.25 -17.66 15.11
N VAL A 177 -1.06 -16.91 16.20
CA VAL A 177 -0.80 -17.46 17.54
C VAL A 177 -2.00 -17.17 18.44
N SER A 178 -2.67 -18.22 18.88
CA SER A 178 -3.75 -18.16 19.87
C SER A 178 -3.16 -18.16 21.29
N THR A 179 -3.69 -17.32 22.18
CA THR A 179 -3.28 -17.29 23.59
C THR A 179 -3.51 -18.60 24.33
N SER A 180 -4.48 -19.39 23.91
CA SER A 180 -4.83 -20.67 24.53
C SER A 180 -4.25 -21.90 23.85
N SER A 181 -3.90 -21.80 22.55
CA SER A 181 -3.56 -22.98 21.74
C SER A 181 -2.26 -22.81 20.93
N GLY A 182 -1.54 -21.70 21.13
CA GLY A 182 -0.29 -21.45 20.41
C GLY A 182 -0.50 -21.20 18.90
N VAL A 183 0.54 -21.52 18.12
CA VAL A 183 0.55 -21.37 16.67
C VAL A 183 -0.44 -22.34 16.04
N ARG A 184 -1.36 -21.81 15.23
CA ARG A 184 -2.41 -22.59 14.58
C ARG A 184 -2.90 -21.93 13.28
N ILE A 185 -3.67 -22.68 12.51
CA ILE A 185 -4.36 -22.21 11.31
C ILE A 185 -5.87 -22.24 11.58
N ASP A 186 -6.51 -21.09 11.44
CA ASP A 186 -7.96 -20.93 11.60
C ASP A 186 -8.62 -20.42 10.32
N ARG A 187 -9.96 -20.49 10.29
CA ARG A 187 -10.76 -19.95 9.19
C ARG A 187 -11.08 -18.48 9.45
N LEU A 188 -10.81 -17.65 8.43
CA LEU A 188 -11.10 -16.21 8.45
C LEU A 188 -12.61 -15.92 8.47
N ASP A 189 -13.42 -16.80 7.89
CA ASP A 189 -14.89 -16.72 7.85
C ASP A 189 -15.58 -17.38 9.06
N SER A 190 -14.83 -17.88 10.04
CA SER A 190 -15.43 -18.32 11.30
C SER A 190 -16.08 -17.15 12.02
N ARG A 191 -17.23 -17.39 12.70
CA ARG A 191 -17.99 -16.35 13.40
C ARG A 191 -17.14 -15.49 14.35
N TYR A 192 -16.11 -16.08 14.95
CA TYR A 192 -15.21 -15.39 15.86
C TYR A 192 -14.34 -14.37 15.14
N TYR A 193 -13.62 -14.80 14.09
CA TYR A 193 -12.67 -13.95 13.36
C TYR A 193 -13.36 -13.02 12.38
N ASP A 194 -14.47 -13.44 11.78
CA ASP A 194 -15.26 -12.60 10.87
C ASP A 194 -15.71 -11.30 11.54
N ARG A 195 -16.23 -11.39 12.76
CA ARG A 195 -16.67 -10.22 13.54
C ARG A 195 -15.52 -9.28 13.94
N ARG A 196 -14.35 -9.85 14.16
CA ARG A 196 -13.14 -9.14 14.64
C ARG A 196 -12.24 -8.64 13.54
N TYR A 197 -12.47 -9.09 12.31
CA TYR A 197 -11.68 -8.66 11.18
C TYR A 197 -11.69 -7.13 11.04
N ALA A 198 -10.50 -6.53 10.99
CA ALA A 198 -10.30 -5.09 10.89
C ALA A 198 -9.92 -4.67 9.46
N CYS A 199 -8.85 -5.21 8.95
CA CYS A 199 -8.32 -4.96 7.60
C CYS A 199 -7.25 -6.00 7.23
N ALA A 200 -6.70 -5.85 6.01
CA ALA A 200 -5.52 -6.59 5.59
C ALA A 200 -4.52 -5.67 4.88
N ALA A 201 -3.24 -6.04 4.91
CA ALA A 201 -2.19 -5.32 4.20
C ALA A 201 -1.29 -6.29 3.42
N ARG A 202 -0.89 -5.84 2.22
CA ARG A 202 0.09 -6.54 1.39
C ARG A 202 1.47 -5.95 1.60
N ILE A 203 2.36 -6.78 2.13
CA ILE A 203 3.77 -6.45 2.40
C ILE A 203 4.66 -7.10 1.34
N VAL A 204 4.29 -8.28 0.89
CA VAL A 204 4.95 -8.99 -0.20
C VAL A 204 3.95 -9.25 -1.34
N SER A 205 4.44 -9.31 -2.57
CA SER A 205 3.62 -9.69 -3.72
C SER A 205 4.40 -10.67 -4.60
N ARG A 206 3.76 -11.76 -4.96
CA ARG A 206 4.33 -12.71 -5.91
C ARG A 206 4.54 -12.03 -7.27
N ASP A 207 5.67 -12.35 -7.91
CA ASP A 207 5.96 -11.97 -9.30
C ASP A 207 4.97 -12.60 -10.27
#